data_0aa8360a10857ac8981d655d1238e033
#
_entry.id   0aa8360a10857ac8981d655d1238e033
#
_cell.length_a   1.000
_cell.length_b   1.000
_cell.length_c   1.000
_cell.angle_alpha   90.00
_cell.angle_beta   90.00
_cell.angle_gamma   90.00
#
_symmetry.space_group_name_H-M   'P 1'
#
loop_
_entity.id
_entity.type
_entity.pdbx_description
1 polymer ?
#
loop_
_entity_poly.entity_id
_entity_poly.type
_entity_poly.pdbx_seq_one_letter_code
_entity_poly.pdbx_strand_id
1 'polypeptide(L)'
;MTTLAIPAPAAGQEENSTGKIPGNKGIWVGICCEFVEFLVLFVVYFVARAHFPDAFEEGAERLSRISGTAITLLMVTSSFFIACSVTSMRAGQQRRSLYFLIAGLLVALGYPVAKVLEIQWNLAHGINGESGIFFTVYYYLTFNHFVHAVWGILGILWVLARHLAGGYSSEDYSGLEALASYWHATDIIWLIIFPFFYVLV
;
A
#
# COMPACT_ATOMS: atom_id res chain seq x y z
N MET A 1 -39.69 52.55 5.94
CA MET A 1 -38.62 51.69 6.51
C MET A 1 -39.09 50.24 6.35
N THR A 2 -38.62 49.61 5.28
CA THR A 2 -39.01 48.22 4.93
C THR A 2 -37.94 47.30 5.48
N THR A 3 -38.21 46.59 6.54
CA THR A 3 -37.34 45.59 7.13
C THR A 3 -37.28 44.39 6.22
N LEU A 4 -36.11 44.16 5.62
CA LEU A 4 -35.78 42.94 4.86
C LEU A 4 -35.69 41.78 5.88
N ALA A 5 -36.63 40.90 5.87
CA ALA A 5 -36.60 39.66 6.65
C ALA A 5 -35.59 38.71 5.95
N ILE A 6 -34.47 38.40 6.61
CA ILE A 6 -33.54 37.33 6.21
C ILE A 6 -34.27 36.00 6.49
N PRO A 7 -34.47 35.13 5.48
CA PRO A 7 -35.05 33.81 5.76
C PRO A 7 -34.09 33.00 6.64
N ALA A 8 -34.63 32.44 7.72
CA ALA A 8 -33.91 31.52 8.59
C ALA A 8 -33.44 30.32 7.76
N PRO A 9 -32.20 29.80 7.96
CA PRO A 9 -31.77 28.60 7.31
C PRO A 9 -32.68 27.44 7.69
N ALA A 10 -33.14 26.69 6.69
CA ALA A 10 -34.00 25.53 6.87
C ALA A 10 -33.31 24.54 7.83
N ALA A 11 -33.87 24.42 9.02
CA ALA A 11 -33.54 23.38 9.98
C ALA A 11 -33.97 22.03 9.38
N GLY A 12 -33.06 21.27 8.79
CA GLY A 12 -33.41 19.97 8.22
C GLY A 12 -32.35 19.27 7.37
N GLN A 13 -31.12 19.74 7.34
CA GLN A 13 -30.03 19.02 6.60
C GLN A 13 -28.71 18.98 7.37
N GLU A 14 -28.73 18.86 8.69
CA GLU A 14 -27.67 18.21 9.44
C GLU A 14 -27.90 16.70 9.41
N GLU A 15 -28.10 16.16 8.23
CA GLU A 15 -28.18 14.72 8.06
C GLU A 15 -26.76 14.14 8.09
N ASN A 16 -26.39 13.71 9.31
CA ASN A 16 -25.56 12.52 9.54
C ASN A 16 -24.38 12.32 8.58
N SER A 17 -23.42 13.22 8.59
CA SER A 17 -22.05 12.86 8.23
C SER A 17 -21.38 12.06 9.37
N THR A 18 -22.07 11.06 9.90
CA THR A 18 -21.41 9.98 10.65
C THR A 18 -20.47 9.36 9.66
N GLY A 19 -19.16 9.63 9.84
CA GLY A 19 -18.11 9.33 8.89
C GLY A 19 -18.22 7.90 8.35
N LYS A 20 -18.67 7.77 7.10
CA LYS A 20 -18.72 6.49 6.41
C LYS A 20 -17.29 5.99 6.29
N ILE A 21 -16.98 4.92 7.01
CA ILE A 21 -15.66 4.29 6.93
C ILE A 21 -15.49 3.75 5.49
N PRO A 22 -14.44 4.13 4.76
CA PRO A 22 -14.19 3.61 3.41
C PRO A 22 -14.14 2.09 3.40
N GLY A 23 -14.84 1.46 2.46
CA GLY A 23 -14.92 0.02 2.36
C GLY A 23 -15.84 -0.59 3.43
N ASN A 24 -15.32 -1.53 4.19
CA ASN A 24 -16.05 -2.22 5.25
C ASN A 24 -15.19 -2.38 6.53
N LYS A 25 -15.85 -2.62 7.66
CA LYS A 25 -15.16 -2.76 8.96
C LYS A 25 -14.15 -3.90 8.99
N GLY A 26 -14.41 -4.99 8.25
CA GLY A 26 -13.53 -6.17 8.21
C GLY A 26 -12.17 -5.85 7.62
N ILE A 27 -12.10 -5.04 6.55
CA ILE A 27 -10.83 -4.66 5.95
C ILE A 27 -9.96 -3.83 6.93
N TRP A 28 -10.58 -2.95 7.73
CA TRP A 28 -9.86 -2.15 8.71
C TRP A 28 -9.30 -2.99 9.85
N VAL A 29 -9.99 -4.07 10.27
CA VAL A 29 -9.43 -5.03 11.21
C VAL A 29 -8.19 -5.70 10.60
N GLY A 30 -8.26 -6.14 9.33
CA GLY A 30 -7.11 -6.71 8.62
C GLY A 30 -5.93 -5.74 8.54
N ILE A 31 -6.17 -4.48 8.16
CA ILE A 31 -5.15 -3.42 8.11
C ILE A 31 -4.53 -3.18 9.49
N CYS A 32 -5.34 -3.15 10.56
CA CYS A 32 -4.82 -3.00 11.91
C CYS A 32 -3.92 -4.20 12.32
N CYS A 33 -4.30 -5.42 11.97
CA CYS A 33 -3.47 -6.60 12.23
C CYS A 33 -2.14 -6.52 11.47
N GLU A 34 -2.16 -6.11 10.20
CA GLU A 34 -0.96 -5.89 9.38
C GLU A 34 -0.04 -4.84 10.02
N PHE A 35 -0.58 -3.69 10.42
CA PHE A 35 0.22 -2.66 11.11
C PHE A 35 0.82 -3.14 12.43
N VAL A 36 0.09 -3.93 13.24
CA VAL A 36 0.63 -4.51 14.48
C VAL A 36 1.75 -5.50 14.18
N GLU A 37 1.60 -6.35 13.17
CA GLU A 37 2.65 -7.27 12.72
C GLU A 37 3.92 -6.51 12.32
N PHE A 38 3.80 -5.53 11.45
CA PHE A 38 4.96 -4.74 11.02
C PHE A 38 5.54 -3.87 12.14
N LEU A 39 4.73 -3.38 13.07
CA LEU A 39 5.24 -2.69 14.27
C LEU A 39 6.19 -3.60 15.07
N VAL A 40 5.81 -4.87 15.30
CA VAL A 40 6.67 -5.83 15.98
C VAL A 40 7.97 -6.07 15.18
N LEU A 41 7.87 -6.22 13.87
CA LEU A 41 9.04 -6.39 13.00
C LEU A 41 9.97 -5.17 13.01
N PHE A 42 9.43 -3.95 13.07
CA PHE A 42 10.23 -2.74 13.22
C PHE A 42 10.91 -2.65 14.61
N VAL A 43 10.24 -3.11 15.67
CA VAL A 43 10.89 -3.22 16.99
C VAL A 43 12.10 -4.16 16.91
N VAL A 44 11.95 -5.32 16.25
CA VAL A 44 13.08 -6.25 16.02
C VAL A 44 14.21 -5.58 15.23
N TYR A 45 13.87 -4.84 14.17
CA TYR A 45 14.84 -4.06 13.40
C TYR A 45 15.62 -3.08 14.27
N PHE A 46 14.94 -2.26 15.08
CA PHE A 46 15.62 -1.25 15.92
C PHE A 46 16.45 -1.87 17.04
N VAL A 47 15.99 -2.96 17.63
CA VAL A 47 16.77 -3.71 18.62
C VAL A 47 18.03 -4.30 17.99
N ALA A 48 17.91 -4.94 16.82
CA ALA A 48 19.06 -5.50 16.11
C ALA A 48 20.06 -4.41 15.71
N ARG A 49 19.58 -3.29 15.16
CA ARG A 49 20.42 -2.16 14.76
C ARG A 49 21.15 -1.54 15.96
N ALA A 50 20.48 -1.41 17.11
CA ALA A 50 21.11 -0.87 18.33
C ALA A 50 22.22 -1.78 18.89
N HIS A 51 22.11 -3.10 18.70
CA HIS A 51 23.13 -4.05 19.17
C HIS A 51 24.26 -4.30 18.15
N PHE A 52 24.00 -4.12 16.85
CA PHE A 52 24.93 -4.42 15.76
C PHE A 52 25.02 -3.25 14.76
N PRO A 53 25.36 -2.02 15.20
CA PRO A 53 25.33 -0.84 14.33
C PRO A 53 26.23 -0.99 13.09
N ASP A 54 27.46 -1.47 13.27
CA ASP A 54 28.43 -1.62 12.17
C ASP A 54 27.93 -2.61 11.11
N ALA A 55 27.28 -3.71 11.52
CA ALA A 55 26.73 -4.68 10.59
C ALA A 55 25.55 -4.13 9.78
N PHE A 56 24.82 -3.14 10.34
CA PHE A 56 23.74 -2.46 9.63
C PHE A 56 24.29 -1.43 8.64
N GLU A 57 25.32 -0.70 8.95
CA GLU A 57 25.99 0.25 8.05
C GLU A 57 26.61 -0.49 6.86
N GLU A 58 27.47 -1.50 7.10
CA GLU A 58 28.09 -2.32 6.03
C GLU A 58 27.05 -3.06 5.19
N GLY A 59 25.99 -3.60 5.84
CA GLY A 59 24.96 -4.37 5.14
C GLY A 59 24.15 -3.51 4.17
N ALA A 60 23.79 -2.29 4.55
CA ALA A 60 23.02 -1.39 3.72
C ALA A 60 23.80 -0.87 2.50
N GLU A 61 25.12 -0.68 2.63
CA GLU A 61 25.96 -0.30 1.51
C GLU A 61 26.00 -1.37 0.40
N ARG A 62 25.76 -2.62 0.77
CA ARG A 62 25.72 -3.75 -0.17
C ARG A 62 24.41 -3.90 -0.92
N LEU A 63 23.33 -3.25 -0.46
CA LEU A 63 22.04 -3.30 -1.13
C LEU A 63 21.97 -2.35 -2.33
N SER A 64 21.25 -2.75 -3.36
CA SER A 64 21.01 -1.91 -4.54
C SER A 64 19.96 -0.83 -4.25
N ARG A 65 20.40 0.41 -4.01
CA ARG A 65 19.51 1.56 -3.84
C ARG A 65 18.61 1.79 -5.06
N ILE A 66 19.11 1.45 -6.26
CA ILE A 66 18.35 1.57 -7.51
C ILE A 66 17.14 0.63 -7.47
N SER A 67 17.33 -0.63 -7.03
CA SER A 67 16.22 -1.60 -6.92
C SER A 67 15.17 -1.14 -5.92
N GLY A 68 15.57 -0.68 -4.73
CA GLY A 68 14.66 -0.14 -3.72
C GLY A 68 13.87 1.06 -4.24
N THR A 69 14.54 1.99 -4.93
CA THR A 69 13.88 3.17 -5.53
C THR A 69 12.89 2.77 -6.63
N ALA A 70 13.26 1.83 -7.51
CA ALA A 70 12.38 1.36 -8.57
C ALA A 70 11.12 0.69 -8.00
N ILE A 71 11.25 -0.14 -6.97
CA ILE A 71 10.14 -0.75 -6.26
C ILE A 71 9.23 0.31 -5.64
N THR A 72 9.81 1.33 -4.99
CA THR A 72 9.05 2.43 -4.40
C THR A 72 8.24 3.18 -5.45
N LEU A 73 8.83 3.50 -6.60
CA LEU A 73 8.12 4.17 -7.70
C LEU A 73 6.97 3.31 -8.26
N LEU A 74 7.18 2.00 -8.40
CA LEU A 74 6.13 1.07 -8.83
C LEU A 74 4.96 1.05 -7.84
N MET A 75 5.23 0.92 -6.53
CA MET A 75 4.21 0.87 -5.50
C MET A 75 3.39 2.17 -5.48
N VAL A 76 4.05 3.34 -5.36
CA VAL A 76 3.38 4.65 -5.31
C VAL A 76 2.59 4.94 -6.59
N THR A 77 3.13 4.58 -7.76
CA THR A 77 2.43 4.78 -9.04
C THR A 77 1.19 3.89 -9.15
N SER A 78 1.29 2.62 -8.73
CA SER A 78 0.12 1.73 -8.67
C SER A 78 -0.95 2.28 -7.71
N SER A 79 -0.52 2.73 -6.54
CA SER A 79 -1.37 3.33 -5.51
C SER A 79 -2.14 4.55 -6.05
N PHE A 80 -1.45 5.41 -6.79
CA PHE A 80 -2.06 6.56 -7.47
C PHE A 80 -3.16 6.14 -8.45
N PHE A 81 -2.93 5.14 -9.29
CA PHE A 81 -3.95 4.66 -10.24
C PHE A 81 -5.15 4.04 -9.53
N ILE A 82 -4.94 3.31 -8.44
CA ILE A 82 -6.05 2.75 -7.65
C ILE A 82 -6.88 3.87 -7.01
N ALA A 83 -6.26 4.94 -6.48
CA ALA A 83 -6.97 6.11 -5.98
C ALA A 83 -7.80 6.81 -7.08
N CYS A 84 -7.22 6.96 -8.29
CA CYS A 84 -7.94 7.49 -9.45
C CYS A 84 -9.12 6.62 -9.87
N SER A 85 -9.00 5.28 -9.73
CA SER A 85 -10.10 4.34 -9.99
C SER A 85 -11.27 4.59 -9.04
N VAL A 86 -11.02 4.69 -7.73
CA VAL A 86 -12.06 4.99 -6.72
C VAL A 86 -12.72 6.33 -7.01
N THR A 87 -11.94 7.37 -7.25
CA THR A 87 -12.45 8.72 -7.52
C THR A 87 -13.33 8.75 -8.78
N SER A 88 -12.91 8.03 -9.83
CA SER A 88 -13.68 7.92 -11.08
C SER A 88 -14.99 7.15 -10.88
N MET A 89 -14.99 6.09 -10.07
CA MET A 89 -16.19 5.33 -9.73
C MET A 89 -17.18 6.19 -8.95
N ARG A 90 -16.71 6.92 -7.95
CA ARG A 90 -17.52 7.87 -7.16
C ARG A 90 -18.18 8.94 -8.04
N ALA A 91 -17.52 9.38 -9.11
CA ALA A 91 -18.04 10.33 -10.09
C ALA A 91 -18.95 9.68 -11.15
N GLY A 92 -19.32 8.40 -11.03
CA GLY A 92 -20.16 7.67 -11.99
C GLY A 92 -19.45 7.29 -13.29
N GLN A 93 -18.14 7.51 -13.39
CA GLN A 93 -17.34 7.25 -14.60
C GLN A 93 -16.79 5.82 -14.60
N GLN A 94 -17.65 4.82 -14.69
CA GLN A 94 -17.30 3.40 -14.55
C GLN A 94 -16.19 2.96 -15.52
N ARG A 95 -16.25 3.36 -16.81
CA ARG A 95 -15.22 2.99 -17.80
C ARG A 95 -13.86 3.57 -17.43
N ARG A 96 -13.82 4.80 -16.95
CA ARG A 96 -12.58 5.46 -16.52
C ARG A 96 -12.00 4.80 -15.26
N SER A 97 -12.86 4.43 -14.31
CA SER A 97 -12.49 3.65 -13.13
C SER A 97 -11.84 2.33 -13.55
N LEU A 98 -12.43 1.61 -14.50
CA LEU A 98 -11.89 0.35 -15.02
C LEU A 98 -10.49 0.53 -15.64
N TYR A 99 -10.29 1.55 -16.47
CA TYR A 99 -8.98 1.83 -17.07
C TYR A 99 -7.91 2.12 -16.02
N PHE A 100 -8.22 2.91 -15.00
CA PHE A 100 -7.31 3.17 -13.91
C PHE A 100 -7.01 1.93 -13.08
N LEU A 101 -8.01 1.08 -12.83
CA LEU A 101 -7.80 -0.17 -12.10
C LEU A 101 -6.88 -1.15 -12.87
N ILE A 102 -7.05 -1.25 -14.19
CA ILE A 102 -6.17 -2.05 -15.07
C ILE A 102 -4.75 -1.46 -15.06
N ALA A 103 -4.60 -0.14 -15.19
CA ALA A 103 -3.29 0.50 -15.14
C ALA A 103 -2.61 0.27 -13.78
N GLY A 104 -3.35 0.40 -12.67
CA GLY A 104 -2.87 0.10 -11.32
C GLY A 104 -2.39 -1.34 -11.18
N LEU A 105 -3.15 -2.31 -11.70
CA LEU A 105 -2.76 -3.72 -11.70
C LEU A 105 -1.48 -3.97 -12.49
N LEU A 106 -1.38 -3.43 -13.71
CA LEU A 106 -0.18 -3.63 -14.55
C LEU A 106 1.07 -3.09 -13.88
N VAL A 107 0.99 -1.94 -13.23
CA VAL A 107 2.11 -1.38 -12.47
C VAL A 107 2.38 -2.18 -11.20
N ALA A 108 1.34 -2.63 -10.47
CA ALA A 108 1.47 -3.47 -9.29
C ALA A 108 2.19 -4.79 -9.58
N LEU A 109 1.91 -5.40 -10.75
CA LEU A 109 2.61 -6.62 -11.19
C LEU A 109 4.12 -6.39 -11.45
N GLY A 110 4.55 -5.17 -11.65
CA GLY A 110 5.97 -4.81 -11.71
C GLY A 110 6.70 -5.02 -10.38
N TYR A 111 6.01 -4.88 -9.25
CA TYR A 111 6.60 -5.06 -7.93
C TYR A 111 7.19 -6.48 -7.70
N PRO A 112 6.41 -7.58 -7.83
CA PRO A 112 6.97 -8.92 -7.64
C PRO A 112 8.09 -9.25 -8.64
N VAL A 113 8.00 -8.75 -9.86
CA VAL A 113 9.06 -8.91 -10.86
C VAL A 113 10.34 -8.21 -10.40
N ALA A 114 10.27 -6.94 -10.02
CA ALA A 114 11.39 -6.16 -9.52
C ALA A 114 12.00 -6.81 -8.25
N LYS A 115 11.16 -7.32 -7.35
CA LYS A 115 11.62 -7.98 -6.12
C LYS A 115 12.33 -9.30 -6.38
N VAL A 116 11.84 -10.11 -7.30
CA VAL A 116 12.51 -11.36 -7.73
C VAL A 116 13.86 -11.05 -8.38
N LEU A 117 13.93 -10.05 -9.25
CA LEU A 117 15.20 -9.62 -9.88
C LEU A 117 16.20 -9.12 -8.82
N GLU A 118 15.75 -8.36 -7.83
CA GLU A 118 16.59 -7.92 -6.72
C GLU A 118 17.12 -9.09 -5.90
N ILE A 119 16.28 -10.07 -5.57
CA ILE A 119 16.70 -11.27 -4.83
C ILE A 119 17.72 -12.06 -5.64
N GLN A 120 17.49 -12.25 -6.95
CA GLN A 120 18.43 -12.96 -7.82
C GLN A 120 19.78 -12.21 -7.90
N TRP A 121 19.76 -10.89 -8.00
CA TRP A 121 20.96 -10.07 -7.98
C TRP A 121 21.71 -10.23 -6.65
N ASN A 122 21.01 -10.14 -5.53
CA ASN A 122 21.59 -10.32 -4.20
C ASN A 122 22.27 -11.70 -4.07
N LEU A 123 21.58 -12.77 -4.45
CA LEU A 123 22.11 -14.14 -4.39
C LEU A 123 23.36 -14.31 -5.27
N ALA A 124 23.38 -13.70 -6.46
CA ALA A 124 24.54 -13.73 -7.35
C ALA A 124 25.78 -13.02 -6.76
N HIS A 125 25.56 -12.07 -5.82
CA HIS A 125 26.61 -11.36 -5.09
C HIS A 125 26.90 -11.96 -3.70
N GLY A 126 26.41 -13.18 -3.41
CA GLY A 126 26.61 -13.86 -2.15
C GLY A 126 25.86 -13.21 -0.97
N ILE A 127 24.78 -12.48 -1.25
CA ILE A 127 23.92 -11.83 -0.25
C ILE A 127 22.67 -12.69 -0.04
N ASN A 128 22.61 -13.37 1.09
CA ASN A 128 21.45 -14.18 1.49
C ASN A 128 21.07 -13.91 2.97
N GLY A 129 20.03 -14.55 3.47
CA GLY A 129 19.56 -14.37 4.85
C GLY A 129 20.56 -14.81 5.93
N GLU A 130 21.57 -15.60 5.60
CA GLU A 130 22.61 -16.10 6.49
C GLU A 130 23.87 -15.23 6.45
N SER A 131 23.94 -14.24 5.56
CA SER A 131 25.10 -13.37 5.35
C SER A 131 25.36 -12.37 6.48
N GLY A 132 24.56 -12.40 7.55
CA GLY A 132 24.67 -11.56 8.74
C GLY A 132 23.32 -11.07 9.24
N ILE A 133 23.33 -10.52 10.47
CA ILE A 133 22.09 -10.12 11.16
C ILE A 133 21.29 -9.07 10.38
N PHE A 134 21.95 -8.12 9.71
CA PHE A 134 21.28 -7.14 8.85
C PHE A 134 20.47 -7.83 7.73
N PHE A 135 21.06 -8.78 7.01
CA PHE A 135 20.39 -9.47 5.91
C PHE A 135 19.30 -10.42 6.41
N THR A 136 19.48 -11.04 7.56
CA THR A 136 18.41 -11.82 8.20
C THR A 136 17.17 -10.95 8.46
N VAL A 137 17.35 -9.78 9.06
CA VAL A 137 16.26 -8.83 9.36
C VAL A 137 15.67 -8.26 8.05
N TYR A 138 16.53 -7.90 7.10
CA TYR A 138 16.12 -7.39 5.79
C TYR A 138 15.22 -8.38 5.04
N TYR A 139 15.67 -9.62 4.87
CA TYR A 139 14.88 -10.63 4.14
C TYR A 139 13.59 -10.97 4.86
N TYR A 140 13.62 -11.08 6.19
CA TYR A 140 12.42 -11.38 6.96
C TYR A 140 11.35 -10.27 6.81
N LEU A 141 11.73 -9.02 6.96
CA LEU A 141 10.85 -7.86 6.86
C LEU A 141 10.32 -7.68 5.43
N THR A 142 11.20 -7.73 4.44
CA THR A 142 10.83 -7.55 3.04
C THR A 142 10.05 -8.74 2.48
N PHE A 143 10.28 -9.97 2.97
CA PHE A 143 9.49 -11.14 2.58
C PHE A 143 8.05 -11.05 3.13
N ASN A 144 7.89 -10.68 4.41
CA ASN A 144 6.54 -10.44 4.95
C ASN A 144 5.79 -9.38 4.15
N HIS A 145 6.45 -8.26 3.84
CA HIS A 145 5.85 -7.24 2.98
C HIS A 145 5.49 -7.79 1.59
N PHE A 146 6.36 -8.60 1.01
CA PHE A 146 6.10 -9.24 -0.29
C PHE A 146 4.84 -10.11 -0.27
N VAL A 147 4.62 -10.90 0.79
CA VAL A 147 3.41 -11.72 0.96
C VAL A 147 2.16 -10.83 1.00
N HIS A 148 2.16 -9.74 1.79
CA HIS A 148 1.05 -8.82 1.88
C HIS A 148 0.79 -8.09 0.55
N ALA A 149 1.83 -7.69 -0.15
CA ALA A 149 1.68 -7.06 -1.48
C ALA A 149 1.11 -8.03 -2.52
N VAL A 150 1.55 -9.30 -2.54
CA VAL A 150 0.97 -10.33 -3.41
C VAL A 150 -0.50 -10.55 -3.06
N TRP A 151 -0.85 -10.58 -1.78
CA TRP A 151 -2.24 -10.67 -1.34
C TRP A 151 -3.06 -9.46 -1.84
N GLY A 152 -2.50 -8.25 -1.77
CA GLY A 152 -3.09 -7.05 -2.33
C GLY A 152 -3.31 -7.14 -3.84
N ILE A 153 -2.33 -7.67 -4.61
CA ILE A 153 -2.46 -7.90 -6.06
C ILE A 153 -3.61 -8.88 -6.37
N LEU A 154 -3.76 -9.95 -5.59
CA LEU A 154 -4.89 -10.86 -5.71
C LEU A 154 -6.23 -10.13 -5.43
N GLY A 155 -6.23 -9.22 -4.46
CA GLY A 155 -7.37 -8.34 -4.20
C GLY A 155 -7.70 -7.44 -5.39
N ILE A 156 -6.69 -6.84 -6.06
CA ILE A 156 -6.89 -6.03 -7.27
C ILE A 156 -7.50 -6.88 -8.39
N LEU A 157 -7.00 -8.09 -8.60
CA LEU A 157 -7.55 -9.03 -9.59
C LEU A 157 -9.00 -9.40 -9.30
N TRP A 158 -9.33 -9.67 -8.03
CA TRP A 158 -10.70 -9.95 -7.62
C TRP A 158 -11.65 -8.78 -7.86
N VAL A 159 -11.24 -7.57 -7.48
CA VAL A 159 -12.03 -6.35 -7.69
C VAL A 159 -12.17 -6.06 -9.17
N LEU A 160 -11.13 -6.27 -9.97
CA LEU A 160 -11.18 -6.12 -11.44
C LEU A 160 -12.18 -7.10 -12.05
N ALA A 161 -12.15 -8.37 -11.68
CA ALA A 161 -13.10 -9.37 -12.16
C ALA A 161 -14.54 -8.98 -11.83
N ARG A 162 -14.78 -8.52 -10.60
CA ARG A 162 -16.10 -8.05 -10.15
C ARG A 162 -16.54 -6.78 -10.88
N HIS A 163 -15.62 -5.86 -11.18
CA HIS A 163 -15.89 -4.65 -11.95
C HIS A 163 -16.30 -4.99 -13.39
N LEU A 164 -15.59 -5.91 -14.04
CA LEU A 164 -15.91 -6.39 -15.39
C LEU A 164 -17.27 -7.10 -15.45
N ALA A 165 -17.66 -7.78 -14.37
CA ALA A 165 -18.98 -8.40 -14.22
C ALA A 165 -20.11 -7.39 -13.92
N GLY A 166 -19.82 -6.07 -13.88
CA GLY A 166 -20.80 -5.04 -13.56
C GLY A 166 -21.21 -4.96 -12.10
N GLY A 167 -20.39 -5.53 -11.20
CA GLY A 167 -20.68 -5.61 -9.76
C GLY A 167 -20.42 -4.33 -8.96
N TYR A 168 -20.06 -3.20 -9.62
CA TYR A 168 -19.86 -1.90 -8.98
C TYR A 168 -20.62 -0.79 -9.71
N SER A 169 -21.11 0.16 -8.92
CA SER A 169 -21.78 1.37 -9.39
C SER A 169 -21.32 2.58 -8.55
N SER A 170 -21.76 3.79 -8.95
CA SER A 170 -21.52 5.00 -8.13
C SER A 170 -22.20 4.97 -6.75
N GLU A 171 -23.18 4.08 -6.57
CA GLU A 171 -23.91 3.93 -5.29
C GLU A 171 -23.30 2.82 -4.41
N ASP A 172 -22.76 1.74 -5.05
CA ASP A 172 -22.10 0.64 -4.34
C ASP A 172 -20.75 0.30 -4.98
N TYR A 173 -19.70 0.84 -4.40
CA TYR A 173 -18.29 0.58 -4.72
C TYR A 173 -17.45 0.26 -3.47
N SER A 174 -18.11 -0.18 -2.40
CA SER A 174 -17.47 -0.45 -1.11
C SER A 174 -16.31 -1.46 -1.20
N GLY A 175 -16.40 -2.45 -2.09
CA GLY A 175 -15.31 -3.40 -2.34
C GLY A 175 -14.08 -2.75 -3.00
N LEU A 176 -14.27 -1.76 -3.88
CA LEU A 176 -13.18 -1.01 -4.49
C LEU A 176 -12.51 -0.08 -3.45
N GLU A 177 -13.30 0.55 -2.57
CA GLU A 177 -12.76 1.35 -1.45
C GLU A 177 -11.99 0.48 -0.45
N ALA A 178 -12.49 -0.72 -0.14
CA ALA A 178 -11.83 -1.66 0.75
C ALA A 178 -10.46 -2.08 0.18
N LEU A 179 -10.41 -2.43 -1.10
CA LEU A 179 -9.16 -2.72 -1.81
C LEU A 179 -8.19 -1.55 -1.77
N ALA A 180 -8.66 -0.34 -2.10
CA ALA A 180 -7.82 0.85 -2.10
C ALA A 180 -7.23 1.12 -0.70
N SER A 181 -8.04 0.99 0.35
CA SER A 181 -7.59 1.16 1.73
C SER A 181 -6.50 0.15 2.09
N TYR A 182 -6.68 -1.13 1.73
CA TYR A 182 -5.69 -2.17 1.96
C TYR A 182 -4.39 -1.92 1.19
N TRP A 183 -4.49 -1.63 -0.12
CA TRP A 183 -3.31 -1.39 -0.96
C TRP A 183 -2.49 -0.18 -0.49
N HIS A 184 -3.17 0.90 -0.09
CA HIS A 184 -2.49 2.07 0.47
C HIS A 184 -1.84 1.78 1.83
N ALA A 185 -2.43 0.93 2.67
CA ALA A 185 -1.83 0.52 3.94
C ALA A 185 -0.53 -0.26 3.71
N THR A 186 -0.56 -1.24 2.80
CA THR A 186 0.63 -2.02 2.40
C THR A 186 1.71 -1.10 1.79
N ASP A 187 1.32 -0.13 0.96
CA ASP A 187 2.22 0.86 0.37
C ASP A 187 2.90 1.76 1.43
N ILE A 188 2.14 2.22 2.42
CA ILE A 188 2.68 2.99 3.56
C ILE A 188 3.74 2.19 4.32
N ILE A 189 3.52 0.91 4.55
CA ILE A 189 4.50 0.03 5.21
C ILE A 189 5.79 -0.02 4.38
N TRP A 190 5.71 -0.14 3.04
CA TRP A 190 6.89 -0.10 2.17
C TRP A 190 7.63 1.24 2.27
N LEU A 191 6.90 2.36 2.31
CA LEU A 191 7.49 3.70 2.47
C LEU A 191 8.24 3.88 3.80
N ILE A 192 7.97 3.04 4.80
CA ILE A 192 8.73 2.97 6.05
C ILE A 192 9.93 2.02 5.90
N ILE A 193 9.73 0.84 5.27
CA ILE A 193 10.80 -0.15 5.04
C ILE A 193 11.92 0.45 4.19
N PHE A 194 11.58 1.12 3.09
CA PHE A 194 12.53 1.64 2.12
C PHE A 194 13.61 2.53 2.74
N PRO A 195 13.30 3.60 3.49
CA PRO A 195 14.34 4.44 4.08
C PRO A 195 15.19 3.69 5.10
N PHE A 196 14.64 2.75 5.86
CA PHE A 196 15.40 2.03 6.89
C PHE A 196 16.48 1.11 6.33
N PHE A 197 16.28 0.54 5.15
CA PHE A 197 17.24 -0.39 4.57
C PHE A 197 18.08 0.22 3.45
N TYR A 198 17.59 1.25 2.76
CA TYR A 198 18.24 1.75 1.54
C TYR A 198 18.75 3.20 1.65
N VAL A 199 18.33 3.98 2.68
CA VAL A 199 18.61 5.42 2.74
C VAL A 199 19.24 5.87 4.06
N LEU A 200 18.68 5.49 5.20
CA LEU A 200 19.01 6.03 6.54
C LEU A 200 20.07 5.22 7.31
N VAL A 201 20.91 4.50 6.63
CA VAL A 201 21.94 3.64 7.25
C VAL A 201 23.31 4.23 7.03
#